data_3669b6cc1013e6e6b6159608c480a2bf
#
_entry.id   3669b6cc1013e6e6b6159608c480a2bf
#
_cell.length_a   1.000
_cell.length_b   1.000
_cell.length_c   1.000
_cell.angle_alpha   90.00
_cell.angle_beta   90.00
_cell.angle_gamma   90.00
#
_symmetry.space_group_name_H-M   'P 1'
#
loop_
_entity.id
_entity.type
_entity.pdbx_description
1 polymer ?
#
loop_
_entity_poly.entity_id
_entity_poly.type
_entity_poly.pdbx_seq_one_letter_code
_entity_poly.pdbx_strand_id
1 'polypeptide(L)'
;MRAPENFRKVVTAIPALVERGVTVRIATTVESIGDAELDRLCALHRDLGVPDSDHIIRPIVRRGRAQEQEIGVDAALADLPAELTITGDGAFWGPFGPTVNGGRLDTDLLITRTILPLAVPARALLGLVEDRQQGTDSTLNIR
;
A
#
# COMPACT_ATOMS: atom_id res chain seq x y z
N MET A 1 -9.17 10.34 -14.33
CA MET A 1 -8.58 11.64 -13.86
C MET A 1 -9.44 12.20 -12.76
N ARG A 2 -8.86 12.55 -11.61
CA ARG A 2 -9.59 13.23 -10.54
C ARG A 2 -9.82 14.69 -10.94
N ALA A 3 -11.00 15.25 -10.65
CA ALA A 3 -11.35 16.60 -11.04
C ALA A 3 -10.36 17.63 -10.43
N PRO A 4 -9.97 18.69 -11.16
CA PRO A 4 -9.05 19.74 -10.68
C PRO A 4 -9.47 20.38 -9.36
N GLU A 5 -10.77 20.44 -9.08
CA GLU A 5 -11.32 20.96 -7.84
C GLU A 5 -10.95 20.10 -6.60
N ASN A 6 -10.69 18.81 -6.76
CA ASN A 6 -10.31 17.95 -5.65
C ASN A 6 -8.93 18.31 -5.10
N PHE A 7 -7.99 18.66 -5.98
CA PHE A 7 -6.68 19.12 -5.56
C PHE A 7 -6.79 20.35 -4.66
N ARG A 8 -7.54 21.37 -5.09
CA ARG A 8 -7.75 22.60 -4.31
C ARG A 8 -8.35 22.30 -2.94
N LYS A 9 -9.37 21.43 -2.87
CA LYS A 9 -10.02 21.04 -1.61
C LYS A 9 -9.01 20.38 -0.65
N VAL A 10 -8.18 19.47 -1.16
CA VAL A 10 -7.17 18.77 -0.34
C VAL A 10 -6.12 19.75 0.18
N VAL A 11 -5.55 20.58 -0.69
CA VAL A 11 -4.52 21.58 -0.32
C VAL A 11 -5.04 22.60 0.69
N THR A 12 -6.33 22.95 0.66
CA THR A 12 -6.95 23.82 1.66
C THR A 12 -7.26 23.10 2.97
N ALA A 13 -7.65 21.81 2.90
CA ALA A 13 -8.07 21.06 4.08
C ALA A 13 -6.89 20.62 4.97
N ILE A 14 -5.74 20.28 4.37
CA ILE A 14 -4.58 19.77 5.11
C ILE A 14 -4.10 20.77 6.17
N PRO A 15 -3.77 22.05 5.85
CA PRO A 15 -3.35 23.01 6.85
C PRO A 15 -4.39 23.20 7.96
N ALA A 16 -5.67 23.26 7.61
CA ALA A 16 -6.73 23.41 8.59
C ALA A 16 -6.88 22.21 9.55
N LEU A 17 -6.50 21.00 9.13
CA LEU A 17 -6.43 19.82 9.99
C LEU A 17 -5.20 19.88 10.89
N VAL A 18 -4.03 20.22 10.34
CA VAL A 18 -2.77 20.36 11.08
C VAL A 18 -2.91 21.43 12.17
N GLU A 19 -3.49 22.59 11.87
CA GLU A 19 -3.77 23.66 12.84
C GLU A 19 -4.65 23.19 13.99
N ARG A 20 -5.51 22.21 13.77
CA ARG A 20 -6.35 21.59 14.81
C ARG A 20 -5.67 20.47 15.59
N GLY A 21 -4.38 20.24 15.37
CA GLY A 21 -3.59 19.19 16.00
C GLY A 21 -3.86 17.77 15.46
N VAL A 22 -4.46 17.67 14.27
CA VAL A 22 -4.66 16.37 13.60
C VAL A 22 -3.36 15.97 12.91
N THR A 23 -2.81 14.80 13.22
CA THR A 23 -1.69 14.23 12.49
C THR A 23 -2.14 13.82 11.09
N VAL A 24 -1.58 14.46 10.08
CA VAL A 24 -1.86 14.16 8.67
C VAL A 24 -0.69 13.39 8.08
N ARG A 25 -0.95 12.24 7.49
CA ARG A 25 0.01 11.46 6.70
C ARG A 25 -0.39 11.46 5.24
N ILE A 26 0.59 11.65 4.35
CA ILE A 26 0.38 11.65 2.91
C ILE A 26 1.11 10.44 2.32
N ALA A 27 0.37 9.60 1.59
CA ALA A 27 0.95 8.53 0.79
C ALA A 27 0.88 8.92 -0.69
N THR A 28 2.04 9.03 -1.32
CA THR A 28 2.18 9.31 -2.75
C THR A 28 2.54 8.02 -3.48
N THR A 29 1.72 7.65 -4.46
CA THR A 29 2.01 6.50 -5.32
C THR A 29 2.67 7.01 -6.59
N VAL A 30 3.83 6.47 -6.94
CA VAL A 30 4.65 6.88 -8.08
C VAL A 30 4.94 5.69 -8.99
N GLU A 31 4.89 5.91 -10.30
CA GLU A 31 5.38 4.94 -11.29
C GLU A 31 6.90 5.11 -11.49
N SER A 32 7.28 6.30 -11.88
CA SER A 32 8.64 6.80 -11.85
C SER A 32 8.54 8.31 -11.62
N ILE A 33 9.33 8.85 -10.74
CA ILE A 33 9.36 10.28 -10.47
C ILE A 33 10.81 10.73 -10.52
N GLY A 34 11.08 11.79 -11.26
CA GLY A 34 12.39 12.42 -11.26
C GLY A 34 12.65 13.12 -9.93
N ASP A 35 13.91 13.13 -9.48
CA ASP A 35 14.30 13.72 -8.19
C ASP A 35 13.76 15.15 -8.01
N ALA A 36 13.87 15.99 -9.06
CA ALA A 36 13.37 17.36 -9.01
C ALA A 36 11.84 17.49 -8.87
N GLU A 37 11.08 16.52 -9.35
CA GLU A 37 9.63 16.49 -9.17
C GLU A 37 9.27 16.00 -7.78
N LEU A 38 9.99 15.01 -7.27
CA LEU A 38 9.85 14.53 -5.90
C LEU A 38 10.18 15.63 -4.89
N ASP A 39 11.27 16.36 -5.11
CA ASP A 39 11.66 17.50 -4.25
C ASP A 39 10.57 18.57 -4.21
N ARG A 40 9.98 18.91 -5.35
CA ARG A 40 8.85 19.86 -5.41
C ARG A 40 7.63 19.38 -4.67
N LEU A 41 7.34 18.07 -4.76
CA LEU A 41 6.23 17.46 -4.04
C LEU A 41 6.47 17.46 -2.53
N CYS A 42 7.67 17.11 -2.09
CA CYS A 42 8.06 17.16 -0.68
C CYS A 42 8.02 18.60 -0.14
N ALA A 43 8.46 19.59 -0.92
CA ALA A 43 8.36 20.99 -0.56
C ALA A 43 6.90 21.43 -0.37
N LEU A 44 6.02 21.08 -1.31
CA LEU A 44 4.58 21.34 -1.20
C LEU A 44 4.00 20.76 0.09
N HIS A 45 4.35 19.50 0.42
CA HIS A 45 3.81 18.85 1.64
C HIS A 45 4.29 19.55 2.91
N ARG A 46 5.57 19.97 2.96
CA ARG A 46 6.09 20.77 4.08
C ARG A 46 5.40 22.13 4.21
N ASP A 47 5.12 22.81 3.09
CA ASP A 47 4.36 24.06 3.06
C ASP A 47 2.92 23.90 3.57
N LEU A 48 2.35 22.70 3.40
CA LEU A 48 1.04 22.34 3.97
C LEU A 48 1.10 21.93 5.45
N GLY A 49 2.28 21.93 6.08
CA GLY A 49 2.48 21.56 7.47
C GLY A 49 2.66 20.05 7.71
N VAL A 50 2.92 19.26 6.66
CA VAL A 50 3.17 17.81 6.78
C VAL A 50 4.68 17.58 6.72
N PRO A 51 5.33 17.08 7.80
CA PRO A 51 6.76 16.81 7.81
C PRO A 51 7.12 15.61 6.93
N ASP A 52 8.38 15.54 6.49
CA ASP A 52 8.88 14.46 5.63
C ASP A 52 8.69 13.06 6.26
N SER A 53 8.70 12.95 7.59
CA SER A 53 8.43 11.71 8.32
C SER A 53 7.01 11.17 8.12
N ASP A 54 6.08 12.03 7.76
CA ASP A 54 4.68 11.69 7.52
C ASP A 54 4.32 11.67 6.01
N HIS A 55 5.32 11.79 5.15
CA HIS A 55 5.19 11.59 3.71
C HIS A 55 5.76 10.23 3.31
N ILE A 56 4.89 9.33 2.87
CA ILE A 56 5.24 7.97 2.44
C ILE A 56 5.20 7.91 0.92
N ILE A 57 6.31 7.55 0.30
CA ILE A 57 6.39 7.32 -1.15
C ILE A 57 6.30 5.82 -1.40
N ARG A 58 5.36 5.43 -2.24
CA ARG A 58 5.13 4.03 -2.60
C ARG A 58 5.20 3.86 -4.11
N PRO A 59 6.04 2.96 -4.63
CA PRO A 59 6.01 2.62 -6.04
C PRO A 59 4.68 1.94 -6.39
N ILE A 60 4.22 2.11 -7.62
CA ILE A 60 3.17 1.26 -8.16
C ILE A 60 3.74 -0.14 -8.31
N VAL A 61 3.11 -1.12 -7.68
CA VAL A 61 3.44 -2.53 -7.88
C VAL A 61 2.61 -3.05 -9.05
N ARG A 62 3.28 -3.78 -9.96
CA ARG A 62 2.67 -4.32 -11.19
C ARG A 62 1.73 -5.47 -10.89
N ARG A 63 0.48 -5.11 -10.52
CA ARG A 63 -0.60 -6.04 -10.17
C ARG A 63 -1.94 -5.53 -10.68
N GLY A 64 -2.85 -6.44 -11.04
CA GLY A 64 -4.18 -6.08 -11.53
C GLY A 64 -4.11 -5.08 -12.69
N ARG A 65 -4.75 -3.93 -12.57
CA ARG A 65 -4.75 -2.91 -13.62
C ARG A 65 -3.36 -2.39 -13.99
N ALA A 66 -2.44 -2.30 -13.04
CA ALA A 66 -1.07 -1.87 -13.31
C ALA A 66 -0.36 -2.88 -14.23
N GLN A 67 -0.63 -4.18 -14.04
CA GLN A 67 -0.14 -5.24 -14.92
C GLN A 67 -0.76 -5.15 -16.32
N GLU A 68 -2.07 -4.93 -16.42
CA GLU A 68 -2.77 -4.76 -17.71
C GLU A 68 -2.26 -3.54 -18.48
N GLN A 69 -1.81 -2.50 -17.78
CA GLN A 69 -1.31 -1.25 -18.36
C GLN A 69 0.21 -1.22 -18.48
N GLU A 70 0.89 -2.29 -18.09
CA GLU A 70 2.36 -2.42 -18.11
C GLU A 70 3.09 -1.31 -17.31
N ILE A 71 2.45 -0.78 -16.27
CA ILE A 71 3.03 0.26 -15.41
C ILE A 71 3.48 -0.29 -14.05
N GLY A 72 4.43 0.40 -13.44
CA GLY A 72 4.95 0.08 -12.11
C GLY A 72 6.09 -0.92 -12.14
N VAL A 73 6.49 -1.37 -10.95
CA VAL A 73 7.62 -2.26 -10.71
C VAL A 73 7.15 -3.66 -10.36
N ASP A 74 7.92 -4.68 -10.77
CA ASP A 74 7.74 -6.02 -10.28
C ASP A 74 8.28 -6.09 -8.84
N ALA A 75 7.48 -6.62 -7.94
CA ALA A 75 7.87 -6.82 -6.55
C ALA A 75 7.67 -8.29 -6.17
N ALA A 76 8.72 -8.91 -5.66
CA ALA A 76 8.60 -10.21 -5.03
C ALA A 76 7.86 -10.07 -3.69
N LEU A 77 7.32 -11.17 -3.18
CA LEU A 77 6.68 -11.19 -1.86
C LEU A 77 7.63 -10.65 -0.78
N ALA A 78 8.94 -10.90 -0.94
CA ALA A 78 9.97 -10.43 -0.03
C ALA A 78 10.09 -8.90 0.05
N ASP A 79 9.76 -8.21 -1.02
CA ASP A 79 9.88 -6.75 -1.12
C ASP A 79 8.64 -6.04 -0.54
N LEU A 80 7.57 -6.79 -0.29
CA LEU A 80 6.34 -6.23 0.26
C LEU A 80 6.41 -6.15 1.79
N PRO A 81 5.92 -5.06 2.39
CA PRO A 81 5.88 -4.94 3.83
C PRO A 81 5.01 -6.04 4.45
N ALA A 82 5.41 -6.51 5.65
CA ALA A 82 4.68 -7.48 6.42
C ALA A 82 3.43 -6.84 7.06
N GLU A 83 2.48 -6.49 6.25
CA GLU A 83 1.20 -5.89 6.64
C GLU A 83 0.06 -6.88 6.37
N LEU A 84 -1.02 -6.75 7.13
CA LEU A 84 -2.23 -7.55 6.98
C LEU A 84 -3.36 -6.69 6.41
N THR A 85 -3.77 -6.99 5.18
CA THR A 85 -4.97 -6.39 4.59
C THR A 85 -6.14 -7.37 4.68
N ILE A 86 -7.22 -6.95 5.34
CA ILE A 86 -8.43 -7.77 5.50
C ILE A 86 -9.56 -7.20 4.63
N THR A 87 -10.14 -8.03 3.81
CA THR A 87 -11.29 -7.72 2.94
C THR A 87 -12.39 -8.76 3.11
N GLY A 88 -13.52 -8.59 2.41
CA GLY A 88 -14.57 -9.62 2.36
C GLY A 88 -14.12 -10.95 1.73
N ASP A 89 -13.06 -10.93 0.92
CA ASP A 89 -12.54 -12.11 0.21
C ASP A 89 -11.51 -12.89 1.01
N GLY A 90 -10.98 -12.30 2.10
CA GLY A 90 -9.97 -12.92 2.95
C GLY A 90 -8.98 -11.94 3.54
N ALA A 91 -7.92 -12.48 4.12
CA ALA A 91 -6.78 -11.75 4.65
C ALA A 91 -5.57 -11.96 3.73
N PHE A 92 -4.92 -10.86 3.34
CA PHE A 92 -3.87 -10.82 2.34
C PHE A 92 -2.58 -10.24 2.91
N TRP A 93 -1.45 -10.68 2.38
CA TRP A 93 -0.14 -10.14 2.68
C TRP A 93 0.08 -8.78 2.01
N GLY A 94 0.65 -7.83 2.75
CA GLY A 94 1.00 -6.52 2.25
C GLY A 94 -0.16 -5.52 2.28
N PRO A 95 0.08 -4.29 1.83
CA PRO A 95 -0.90 -3.21 1.83
C PRO A 95 -1.94 -3.33 0.69
N PHE A 96 -1.85 -4.39 -0.11
CA PHE A 96 -2.71 -4.62 -1.25
C PHE A 96 -3.80 -5.63 -0.90
N GLY A 97 -5.04 -5.29 -1.19
CA GLY A 97 -6.11 -6.26 -1.21
C GLY A 97 -6.02 -7.17 -2.44
N PRO A 98 -7.03 -8.04 -2.64
CA PRO A 98 -7.10 -8.85 -3.84
C PRO A 98 -7.16 -7.97 -5.09
N THR A 99 -6.49 -8.39 -6.15
CA THR A 99 -6.56 -7.76 -7.47
C THR A 99 -7.39 -8.64 -8.40
N VAL A 100 -7.90 -8.06 -9.48
CA VAL A 100 -8.61 -8.80 -10.52
C VAL A 100 -7.73 -8.80 -11.76
N ASN A 101 -7.43 -9.97 -12.29
CA ASN A 101 -6.68 -10.16 -13.51
C ASN A 101 -7.49 -11.03 -14.47
N GLY A 102 -7.78 -10.55 -15.67
CA GLY A 102 -8.59 -11.26 -16.66
C GLY A 102 -9.98 -11.67 -16.15
N GLY A 103 -10.61 -10.86 -15.28
CA GLY A 103 -11.91 -11.14 -14.68
C GLY A 103 -11.90 -12.16 -13.55
N ARG A 104 -10.72 -12.63 -13.11
CA ARG A 104 -10.55 -13.55 -11.98
C ARG A 104 -9.86 -12.85 -10.82
N LEU A 105 -10.31 -13.19 -9.61
CA LEU A 105 -9.66 -12.72 -8.39
C LEU A 105 -8.27 -13.36 -8.28
N ASP A 106 -7.26 -12.51 -8.18
CA ASP A 106 -5.89 -12.93 -7.93
C ASP A 106 -5.69 -13.17 -6.43
N THR A 107 -5.26 -14.35 -6.08
CA THR A 107 -5.11 -14.81 -4.69
C THR A 107 -3.66 -15.14 -4.32
N ASP A 108 -2.68 -14.69 -5.07
CA ASP A 108 -1.26 -14.95 -4.82
C ASP A 108 -0.75 -14.39 -3.48
N LEU A 109 -1.37 -13.32 -2.97
CA LEU A 109 -1.10 -12.75 -1.64
C LEU A 109 -2.10 -13.19 -0.57
N LEU A 110 -3.01 -14.12 -0.86
CA LEU A 110 -3.98 -14.60 0.11
C LEU A 110 -3.26 -15.41 1.21
N ILE A 111 -3.43 -15.02 2.46
CA ILE A 111 -2.94 -15.74 3.64
C ILE A 111 -3.99 -16.74 4.12
N THR A 112 -5.23 -16.28 4.26
CA THR A 112 -6.35 -17.12 4.70
C THR A 112 -7.69 -16.50 4.30
N ARG A 113 -8.68 -17.36 4.05
CA ARG A 113 -10.07 -16.92 3.83
C ARG A 113 -10.82 -16.66 5.13
N THR A 114 -10.31 -17.21 6.25
CA THR A 114 -10.92 -17.04 7.58
C THR A 114 -10.46 -15.72 8.17
N ILE A 115 -11.34 -14.73 8.22
CA ILE A 115 -11.02 -13.39 8.72
C ILE A 115 -11.46 -13.15 10.17
N LEU A 116 -12.33 -14.01 10.70
CA LEU A 116 -12.81 -13.93 12.09
C LEU A 116 -12.67 -15.29 12.80
N PRO A 117 -12.29 -15.29 14.09
CA PRO A 117 -11.86 -14.12 14.87
C PRO A 117 -10.52 -13.57 14.34
N LEU A 118 -10.25 -12.28 14.51
CA LEU A 118 -9.04 -11.59 13.98
C LEU A 118 -7.72 -12.24 14.41
N ALA A 119 -7.71 -13.00 15.49
CA ALA A 119 -6.55 -13.77 15.92
C ALA A 119 -6.11 -14.84 14.89
N VAL A 120 -7.00 -15.30 14.01
CA VAL A 120 -6.68 -16.30 12.97
C VAL A 120 -5.74 -15.71 11.92
N PRO A 121 -6.14 -14.64 11.18
CA PRO A 121 -5.26 -14.07 10.17
C PRO A 121 -4.00 -13.43 10.78
N ALA A 122 -4.09 -12.86 11.99
CA ALA A 122 -2.92 -12.30 12.66
C ALA A 122 -1.85 -13.37 12.97
N ARG A 123 -2.25 -14.53 13.50
CA ARG A 123 -1.31 -15.65 13.74
C ARG A 123 -0.73 -16.20 12.43
N ALA A 124 -1.54 -16.30 11.39
CA ALA A 124 -1.06 -16.76 10.09
C ALA A 124 -0.01 -15.80 9.50
N LEU A 125 -0.21 -14.47 9.60
CA LEU A 125 0.79 -13.49 9.22
C LEU A 125 2.09 -13.64 10.04
N LEU A 126 1.99 -13.76 11.37
CA LEU A 126 3.15 -13.88 12.23
C LEU A 126 3.98 -15.14 11.89
N GLY A 127 3.33 -16.28 11.67
CA GLY A 127 4.02 -17.49 11.23
C GLY A 127 4.80 -17.30 9.92
N LEU A 128 4.20 -16.64 8.93
CA LEU A 128 4.89 -16.32 7.67
C LEU A 128 6.08 -15.37 7.86
N VAL A 129 5.98 -14.42 8.79
CA VAL A 129 7.10 -13.51 9.12
C VAL A 129 8.24 -14.28 9.78
N GLU A 130 7.94 -15.17 10.71
CA GLU A 130 8.93 -16.02 11.41
C GLU A 130 9.64 -16.97 10.44
N ASP A 131 8.90 -17.64 9.57
CA ASP A 131 9.46 -18.55 8.55
C ASP A 131 10.43 -17.80 7.63
N ARG A 132 10.09 -16.57 7.23
CA ARG A 132 10.98 -15.73 6.41
C ARG A 132 12.26 -15.33 7.12
N GLN A 133 12.18 -14.99 8.41
CA GLN A 133 13.37 -14.64 9.22
C GLN A 133 14.32 -15.83 9.39
N GLN A 134 13.80 -17.06 9.35
CA GLN A 134 14.57 -18.29 9.44
C GLN A 134 15.16 -18.75 8.08
N GLY A 135 14.92 -18.00 6.99
CA GLY A 135 15.45 -18.31 5.66
C GLY A 135 14.74 -19.50 4.98
N THR A 136 13.61 -19.92 5.52
CA THR A 136 12.77 -20.93 4.89
C THR A 136 11.98 -20.26 3.77
N ASP A 137 12.23 -20.65 2.53
CA ASP A 137 11.51 -20.14 1.35
C ASP A 137 10.07 -20.67 1.37
N SER A 138 9.23 -20.01 2.17
CA SER A 138 7.81 -20.35 2.27
C SER A 138 7.06 -19.78 1.08
N THR A 139 6.96 -20.55 0.01
CA THR A 139 5.94 -20.35 -1.01
C THR A 139 4.58 -20.36 -0.30
N LEU A 140 3.76 -19.32 -0.50
CA LEU A 140 2.37 -19.30 -0.02
C LEU A 140 1.60 -20.43 -0.71
N ASN A 141 1.68 -21.64 -0.15
CA ASN A 141 0.90 -22.80 -0.60
C ASN A 141 -0.42 -22.80 0.15
N ILE A 142 -1.43 -22.24 -0.48
CA ILE A 142 -2.81 -22.30 0.03
C ILE A 142 -3.37 -23.68 -0.35
N ARG A 143 -3.68 -24.49 0.66
CA ARG A 143 -4.54 -25.67 0.53
C ARG A 143 -5.96 -25.32 0.91
#